data_21ce5ad2e7187058a34dfb11f6dc63c4
#
_entry.id   21ce5ad2e7187058a34dfb11f6dc63c4
#
_cell.length_a   1.000
_cell.length_b   1.000
_cell.length_c   1.000
_cell.angle_alpha   90.00
_cell.angle_beta   90.00
_cell.angle_gamma   90.00
#
_symmetry.space_group_name_H-M   'P 1'
#
loop_
_entity.id
_entity.type
_entity.pdbx_description
1 polymer ?
#
loop_
_entity_poly.entity_id
_entity_poly.type
_entity_poly.pdbx_seq_one_letter_code
_entity_poly.pdbx_strand_id
1 'polypeptide(L)'
;MTPVRDSKTMQCDGFMTIPFPAELCERMTRHIRGHIRHATGISVLENAPVEELTSAVAALSDDAFVEQFRKPLRIFPHELSGAVAEWIGSLADFLGGSRCGINYISPSEHAANPALQATSHDVFWRCVRPGKPDVGQPHADFQFWEINRGTPLDPPSPFPYDERWKIWLPLLGCDATNSLEVLQGSHREDIPLESIQTKYGTKPAIRMDWLAANEHRFFCPLPPFQNHCVLFHDKLVHRGPANATSHLRISGELTILLKL
;
A
#
# COMPACT_ATOMS: atom_id res chain seq x y z
N MET A 1 -10.83 -3.92 -25.99
CA MET A 1 -10.50 -4.80 -24.83
C MET A 1 -11.62 -4.71 -23.84
N THR A 2 -12.00 -5.81 -23.17
CA THR A 2 -12.95 -5.74 -22.06
C THR A 2 -12.28 -4.98 -20.90
N PRO A 3 -12.94 -3.98 -20.31
CA PRO A 3 -12.41 -3.29 -19.14
C PRO A 3 -12.07 -4.25 -17.99
N VAL A 4 -11.05 -3.92 -17.21
CA VAL A 4 -10.56 -4.77 -16.10
C VAL A 4 -11.66 -5.08 -15.10
N ARG A 5 -12.47 -4.08 -14.71
CA ARG A 5 -13.58 -4.26 -13.77
C ARG A 5 -14.60 -5.32 -14.24
N ASP A 6 -14.78 -5.45 -15.56
CA ASP A 6 -15.71 -6.39 -16.19
C ASP A 6 -15.04 -7.74 -16.46
N SER A 7 -13.74 -7.87 -16.19
CA SER A 7 -13.04 -9.13 -16.36
C SER A 7 -13.52 -10.16 -15.34
N LYS A 8 -13.62 -11.43 -15.77
CA LYS A 8 -13.99 -12.52 -14.88
C LYS A 8 -13.06 -12.60 -13.66
N THR A 9 -11.78 -12.35 -13.85
CA THR A 9 -10.77 -12.36 -12.76
C THR A 9 -11.11 -11.33 -11.69
N MET A 10 -11.33 -10.07 -12.08
CA MET A 10 -11.67 -9.04 -11.08
C MET A 10 -13.01 -9.29 -10.40
N GLN A 11 -14.02 -9.73 -11.16
CA GLN A 11 -15.33 -10.04 -10.58
C GLN A 11 -15.30 -11.25 -9.64
N CYS A 12 -14.50 -12.28 -9.93
CA CYS A 12 -14.44 -13.49 -9.12
C CYS A 12 -13.39 -13.38 -8.00
N ASP A 13 -12.22 -12.88 -8.33
CA ASP A 13 -11.05 -12.94 -7.46
C ASP A 13 -10.85 -11.64 -6.66
N GLY A 14 -11.27 -10.50 -7.22
CA GLY A 14 -11.16 -9.17 -6.60
C GLY A 14 -9.80 -8.52 -6.76
N PHE A 15 -8.88 -9.13 -7.51
CA PHE A 15 -7.54 -8.61 -7.80
C PHE A 15 -7.01 -9.10 -9.14
N MET A 16 -5.98 -8.42 -9.62
CA MET A 16 -5.14 -8.88 -10.72
C MET A 16 -3.75 -8.25 -10.63
N THR A 17 -2.80 -8.83 -11.33
CA THR A 17 -1.48 -8.21 -11.53
C THR A 17 -1.44 -7.45 -12.83
N ILE A 18 -0.86 -6.24 -12.79
CA ILE A 18 -0.69 -5.39 -13.96
C ILE A 18 0.76 -4.92 -14.07
N PRO A 19 1.25 -4.63 -15.29
CA PRO A 19 2.58 -4.04 -15.46
C PRO A 19 2.67 -2.68 -14.76
N PHE A 20 3.80 -2.43 -14.10
CA PHE A 20 4.16 -1.14 -13.52
C PHE A 20 5.37 -0.58 -14.28
N PRO A 21 5.42 0.73 -14.63
CA PRO A 21 6.52 1.28 -15.39
C PRO A 21 7.88 1.10 -14.70
N ALA A 22 8.81 0.45 -15.38
CA ALA A 22 10.13 0.13 -14.83
C ALA A 22 10.88 1.38 -14.37
N GLU A 23 10.81 2.47 -15.15
CA GLU A 23 11.44 3.76 -14.80
C GLU A 23 10.86 4.34 -13.49
N LEU A 24 9.55 4.26 -13.28
CA LEU A 24 8.94 4.70 -12.02
C LEU A 24 9.40 3.83 -10.86
N CYS A 25 9.45 2.52 -11.05
CA CYS A 25 9.96 1.58 -10.04
C CYS A 25 11.40 1.91 -9.64
N GLU A 26 12.28 2.16 -10.59
CA GLU A 26 13.67 2.55 -10.36
C GLU A 26 13.79 3.89 -9.60
N ARG A 27 13.03 4.91 -10.00
CA ARG A 27 13.01 6.22 -9.33
C ARG A 27 12.52 6.10 -7.89
N MET A 28 11.45 5.33 -7.65
CA MET A 28 10.92 5.07 -6.31
C MET A 28 11.94 4.34 -5.44
N THR A 29 12.56 3.30 -5.98
CA THR A 29 13.60 2.53 -5.30
C THR A 29 14.81 3.38 -4.94
N ARG A 30 15.27 4.24 -5.86
CA ARG A 30 16.37 5.19 -5.62
C ARG A 30 16.05 6.16 -4.48
N HIS A 31 14.83 6.71 -4.46
CA HIS A 31 14.38 7.58 -3.37
C HIS A 31 14.43 6.85 -2.02
N ILE A 32 13.90 5.63 -1.93
CA ILE A 32 13.92 4.83 -0.71
C ILE A 32 15.34 4.55 -0.23
N ARG A 33 16.25 4.18 -1.13
CA ARG A 33 17.68 3.99 -0.81
C ARG A 33 18.32 5.25 -0.25
N GLY A 34 18.00 6.41 -0.83
CA GLY A 34 18.43 7.72 -0.33
C GLY A 34 17.90 8.00 1.08
N HIS A 35 16.63 7.70 1.34
CA HIS A 35 16.02 7.85 2.67
C HIS A 35 16.69 6.92 3.70
N ILE A 36 16.94 5.66 3.37
CA ILE A 36 17.63 4.71 4.26
C ILE A 36 19.03 5.21 4.61
N ARG A 37 19.79 5.68 3.61
CA ARG A 37 21.13 6.26 3.86
C ARG A 37 21.06 7.43 4.83
N HIS A 38 20.12 8.34 4.63
CA HIS A 38 19.95 9.49 5.52
C HIS A 38 19.57 9.04 6.94
N ALA A 39 18.60 8.13 7.06
CA ALA A 39 18.09 7.65 8.34
C ALA A 39 19.12 6.86 9.15
N THR A 40 20.03 6.14 8.50
CA THR A 40 21.03 5.30 9.17
C THR A 40 22.40 5.95 9.31
N GLY A 41 22.65 7.06 8.62
CA GLY A 41 23.95 7.72 8.59
C GLY A 41 25.06 6.89 7.91
N ILE A 42 24.71 5.76 7.28
CA ILE A 42 25.68 4.86 6.65
C ILE A 42 25.83 5.25 5.18
N SER A 43 27.10 5.32 4.71
CA SER A 43 27.41 5.51 3.29
C SER A 43 27.15 4.23 2.50
N VAL A 44 25.89 3.89 2.28
CA VAL A 44 25.50 2.79 1.41
C VAL A 44 25.57 3.27 -0.04
N LEU A 45 26.15 2.47 -0.93
CA LEU A 45 26.17 2.79 -2.36
C LEU A 45 24.74 2.91 -2.91
N GLU A 46 24.55 3.77 -3.90
CA GLU A 46 23.23 4.01 -4.51
C GLU A 46 22.57 2.70 -4.99
N ASN A 47 23.40 1.73 -5.45
CA ASN A 47 22.98 0.43 -5.92
C ASN A 47 23.29 -0.71 -4.93
N ALA A 48 23.43 -0.41 -3.64
CA ALA A 48 23.70 -1.43 -2.62
C ALA A 48 22.65 -2.55 -2.68
N PRO A 49 23.06 -3.82 -2.51
CA PRO A 49 22.11 -4.92 -2.42
C PRO A 49 21.19 -4.76 -1.22
N VAL A 50 20.04 -5.43 -1.25
CA VAL A 50 19.02 -5.32 -0.18
C VAL A 50 19.56 -5.77 1.17
N GLU A 51 20.53 -6.67 1.20
CA GLU A 51 21.20 -7.19 2.40
C GLU A 51 21.97 -6.10 3.15
N GLU A 52 22.65 -5.21 2.43
CA GLU A 52 23.36 -4.07 3.03
C GLU A 52 22.37 -3.07 3.62
N LEU A 53 21.30 -2.78 2.90
CA LEU A 53 20.20 -1.93 3.42
C LEU A 53 19.56 -2.56 4.66
N THR A 54 19.39 -3.87 4.67
CA THR A 54 18.87 -4.62 5.81
C THR A 54 19.76 -4.45 7.02
N SER A 55 21.07 -4.65 6.84
CA SER A 55 22.06 -4.51 7.93
C SER A 55 22.07 -3.09 8.50
N ALA A 56 21.99 -2.08 7.63
CA ALA A 56 21.93 -0.67 8.03
C ALA A 56 20.68 -0.36 8.88
N VAL A 57 19.50 -0.82 8.44
CA VAL A 57 18.25 -0.60 9.17
C VAL A 57 18.17 -1.44 10.44
N ALA A 58 18.72 -2.66 10.45
CA ALA A 58 18.76 -3.53 11.63
C ALA A 58 19.63 -2.94 12.76
N ALA A 59 20.58 -2.07 12.45
CA ALA A 59 21.38 -1.35 13.43
C ALA A 59 20.61 -0.26 14.21
N LEU A 60 19.43 0.15 13.71
CA LEU A 60 18.58 1.13 14.41
C LEU A 60 17.86 0.46 15.60
N SER A 61 17.75 1.18 16.70
CA SER A 61 16.81 0.81 17.77
C SER A 61 15.37 0.83 17.25
N ASP A 62 14.44 0.16 17.94
CA ASP A 62 13.03 0.17 17.54
C ASP A 62 12.45 1.59 17.56
N ASP A 63 12.82 2.42 18.53
CA ASP A 63 12.39 3.83 18.61
C ASP A 63 12.95 4.64 17.44
N ALA A 64 14.24 4.51 17.14
CA ALA A 64 14.86 5.18 16.00
C ALA A 64 14.23 4.73 14.66
N PHE A 65 13.93 3.44 14.53
CA PHE A 65 13.21 2.94 13.35
C PHE A 65 11.82 3.58 13.23
N VAL A 66 11.03 3.57 14.31
CA VAL A 66 9.70 4.20 14.31
C VAL A 66 9.79 5.68 13.95
N GLU A 67 10.75 6.41 14.51
CA GLU A 67 10.96 7.85 14.22
C GLU A 67 11.32 8.10 12.75
N GLN A 68 12.24 7.32 12.20
CA GLN A 68 12.75 7.51 10.83
C GLN A 68 11.82 6.95 9.74
N PHE A 69 10.99 5.94 10.07
CA PHE A 69 10.09 5.26 9.13
C PHE A 69 8.60 5.46 9.46
N ARG A 70 8.26 6.50 10.25
CA ARG A 70 6.86 6.86 10.51
C ARG A 70 6.15 7.32 9.23
N LYS A 71 4.83 7.23 9.22
CA LYS A 71 4.01 7.44 8.03
C LYS A 71 4.28 8.76 7.27
N PRO A 72 4.41 9.95 7.90
CA PRO A 72 4.71 11.18 7.17
C PRO A 72 6.04 11.18 6.41
N LEU A 73 7.04 10.42 6.89
CA LEU A 73 8.35 10.32 6.23
C LEU A 73 8.39 9.26 5.13
N ARG A 74 7.33 8.47 4.98
CA ARG A 74 7.21 7.40 3.99
C ARG A 74 6.34 7.80 2.81
N ILE A 75 6.33 9.07 2.46
CA ILE A 75 5.63 9.61 1.30
C ILE A 75 6.66 9.94 0.24
N PHE A 76 6.36 9.57 -1.00
CA PHE A 76 7.23 9.94 -2.11
C PHE A 76 7.16 11.44 -2.41
N PRO A 77 8.27 12.04 -2.90
CA PRO A 77 8.28 13.43 -3.34
C PRO A 77 7.17 13.75 -4.34
N HIS A 78 6.75 15.00 -4.38
CA HIS A 78 5.66 15.48 -5.24
C HIS A 78 5.84 15.11 -6.72
N GLU A 79 7.05 15.28 -7.25
CA GLU A 79 7.35 14.99 -8.66
C GLU A 79 7.21 13.49 -8.98
N LEU A 80 7.56 12.65 -8.01
CA LEU A 80 7.45 11.20 -8.16
C LEU A 80 6.01 10.74 -7.98
N SER A 81 5.32 11.28 -6.99
CA SER A 81 3.88 11.02 -6.77
C SER A 81 3.05 11.53 -7.95
N GLY A 82 3.41 12.68 -8.56
CA GLY A 82 2.80 13.21 -9.76
C GLY A 82 2.97 12.28 -10.97
N ALA A 83 4.17 11.76 -11.18
CA ALA A 83 4.42 10.80 -12.27
C ALA A 83 3.63 9.49 -12.09
N VAL A 84 3.46 9.03 -10.85
CA VAL A 84 2.57 7.88 -10.55
C VAL A 84 1.12 8.25 -10.83
N ALA A 85 0.67 9.47 -10.47
CA ALA A 85 -0.69 9.93 -10.73
C ALA A 85 -1.00 10.03 -12.22
N GLU A 86 -0.04 10.47 -13.04
CA GLU A 86 -0.17 10.50 -14.52
C GLU A 86 -0.30 9.08 -15.08
N TRP A 87 0.52 8.15 -14.62
CA TRP A 87 0.37 6.74 -15.00
C TRP A 87 -1.00 6.19 -14.60
N ILE A 88 -1.47 6.43 -13.37
CA ILE A 88 -2.81 6.04 -12.92
C ILE A 88 -3.88 6.66 -13.82
N GLY A 89 -3.77 7.95 -14.15
CA GLY A 89 -4.69 8.63 -15.07
C GLY A 89 -4.81 7.92 -16.41
N SER A 90 -3.72 7.36 -16.92
CA SER A 90 -3.71 6.59 -18.17
C SER A 90 -4.43 5.24 -18.10
N LEU A 91 -4.74 4.76 -16.90
CA LEU A 91 -5.43 3.48 -16.69
C LEU A 91 -6.96 3.59 -16.71
N ALA A 92 -7.54 4.79 -16.84
CA ALA A 92 -8.98 4.98 -16.72
C ALA A 92 -9.78 4.05 -17.66
N ASP A 93 -9.49 4.08 -18.96
CA ASP A 93 -10.16 3.22 -19.96
C ASP A 93 -9.90 1.73 -19.69
N PHE A 94 -8.68 1.38 -19.26
CA PHE A 94 -8.31 0.01 -18.90
C PHE A 94 -9.12 -0.49 -17.70
N LEU A 95 -9.36 0.38 -16.72
CA LEU A 95 -10.19 0.07 -15.55
C LEU A 95 -11.70 0.08 -15.87
N GLY A 96 -12.10 0.69 -16.97
CA GLY A 96 -13.51 0.80 -17.38
C GLY A 96 -14.20 2.06 -16.85
N GLY A 97 -13.42 3.10 -16.56
CA GLY A 97 -13.92 4.38 -16.11
C GLY A 97 -13.68 5.50 -17.13
N SER A 98 -14.34 6.63 -16.91
CA SER A 98 -14.14 7.86 -17.68
C SER A 98 -12.96 8.68 -17.16
N ARG A 99 -12.60 8.50 -15.91
CA ARG A 99 -11.49 9.18 -15.23
C ARG A 99 -11.03 8.38 -14.02
N CYS A 100 -9.73 8.40 -13.76
CA CYS A 100 -9.20 7.93 -12.48
C CYS A 100 -8.08 8.83 -11.96
N GLY A 101 -7.80 8.72 -10.67
CA GLY A 101 -6.74 9.45 -9.97
C GLY A 101 -6.44 8.83 -8.63
N ILE A 102 -5.49 9.42 -7.92
CA ILE A 102 -5.05 8.97 -6.60
C ILE A 102 -5.83 9.69 -5.50
N ASN A 103 -6.10 9.00 -4.41
CA ASN A 103 -6.70 9.57 -3.22
C ASN A 103 -5.69 10.45 -2.45
N TYR A 104 -6.23 11.37 -1.64
CA TYR A 104 -5.43 12.26 -0.79
C TYR A 104 -4.92 11.56 0.47
N ILE A 105 -3.89 12.15 1.07
CA ILE A 105 -3.55 11.95 2.48
C ILE A 105 -4.69 12.49 3.36
N SER A 106 -4.93 11.84 4.48
CA SER A 106 -5.92 12.31 5.45
C SER A 106 -5.57 13.69 6.02
N PRO A 107 -6.56 14.52 6.39
CA PRO A 107 -6.31 15.82 7.01
C PRO A 107 -5.43 15.77 8.26
N SER A 108 -5.51 14.70 9.04
CA SER A 108 -4.65 14.50 10.22
C SER A 108 -3.17 14.32 9.85
N GLU A 109 -2.87 13.71 8.72
CA GLU A 109 -1.50 13.56 8.22
C GLU A 109 -0.98 14.86 7.65
N HIS A 110 -1.81 15.63 6.97
CA HIS A 110 -1.49 17.00 6.53
C HIS A 110 -1.19 17.92 7.72
N ALA A 111 -1.98 17.85 8.78
CA ALA A 111 -1.74 18.64 9.99
C ALA A 111 -0.43 18.26 10.68
N ALA A 112 -0.05 17.00 10.66
CA ALA A 112 1.21 16.51 11.23
C ALA A 112 2.45 16.90 10.40
N ASN A 113 2.28 17.17 9.10
CA ASN A 113 3.37 17.56 8.21
C ASN A 113 2.92 18.62 7.20
N PRO A 114 3.15 19.92 7.45
CA PRO A 114 2.76 20.99 6.55
C PRO A 114 3.31 20.88 5.13
N ALA A 115 4.44 20.21 4.94
CA ALA A 115 5.02 20.00 3.61
C ALA A 115 4.11 19.13 2.70
N LEU A 116 3.22 18.33 3.28
CA LEU A 116 2.25 17.51 2.54
C LEU A 116 1.02 18.31 2.07
N GLN A 117 0.77 19.48 2.63
CA GLN A 117 -0.43 20.29 2.32
C GLN A 117 -0.48 20.74 0.85
N ALA A 118 0.68 20.78 0.18
CA ALA A 118 0.79 21.20 -1.21
C ALA A 118 0.55 20.07 -2.22
N THR A 119 0.46 18.81 -1.77
CA THR A 119 0.37 17.63 -2.64
C THR A 119 -1.04 17.07 -2.65
N SER A 120 -1.57 16.85 -3.84
CA SER A 120 -2.88 16.21 -4.06
C SER A 120 -2.77 14.71 -4.38
N HIS A 121 -1.55 14.16 -4.38
CA HIS A 121 -1.28 12.80 -4.82
C HIS A 121 -0.23 12.16 -3.93
N ASP A 122 -0.64 11.31 -3.03
CA ASP A 122 0.26 10.72 -2.06
C ASP A 122 0.41 9.23 -2.27
N VAL A 123 1.62 8.84 -2.62
CA VAL A 123 2.04 7.45 -2.71
C VAL A 123 2.90 7.14 -1.50
N PHE A 124 2.44 6.21 -0.69
CA PHE A 124 3.16 5.76 0.49
C PHE A 124 4.08 4.59 0.18
N TRP A 125 5.11 4.43 0.99
CA TRP A 125 5.89 3.21 1.03
C TRP A 125 6.00 2.70 2.47
N ARG A 126 6.26 1.41 2.60
CA ARG A 126 6.37 0.72 3.88
C ARG A 126 7.64 -0.10 3.93
N CYS A 127 8.39 0.03 5.02
CA CYS A 127 9.53 -0.81 5.34
C CYS A 127 9.14 -1.82 6.41
N VAL A 128 9.42 -3.10 6.17
CA VAL A 128 9.15 -4.20 7.10
C VAL A 128 10.45 -4.96 7.33
N ARG A 129 10.91 -4.94 8.58
CA ARG A 129 12.16 -5.59 9.00
C ARG A 129 11.98 -7.10 9.17
N PRO A 130 13.04 -7.90 8.94
CA PRO A 130 13.05 -9.32 9.26
C PRO A 130 12.68 -9.58 10.73
N GLY A 131 11.75 -10.50 10.98
CA GLY A 131 11.38 -10.97 12.32
C GLY A 131 10.77 -9.91 13.25
N LYS A 132 10.40 -8.73 12.74
CA LYS A 132 9.80 -7.65 13.54
C LYS A 132 8.29 -7.52 13.28
N PRO A 133 7.50 -7.05 14.27
CA PRO A 133 6.05 -6.86 14.14
C PRO A 133 5.70 -5.55 13.40
N ASP A 134 6.33 -5.30 12.26
CA ASP A 134 6.17 -4.05 11.48
C ASP A 134 4.94 -4.09 10.54
N VAL A 135 4.12 -5.14 10.65
CA VAL A 135 2.93 -5.36 9.80
C VAL A 135 1.63 -5.10 10.56
N GLY A 136 0.58 -4.76 9.80
CA GLY A 136 -0.76 -4.59 10.36
C GLY A 136 -1.54 -5.90 10.39
N GLN A 137 -2.69 -5.85 11.06
CA GLN A 137 -3.70 -6.91 11.03
C GLN A 137 -4.28 -7.05 9.62
N PRO A 138 -4.79 -8.25 9.24
CA PRO A 138 -5.59 -8.40 8.04
C PRO A 138 -6.77 -7.41 8.04
N HIS A 139 -7.02 -6.79 6.90
CA HIS A 139 -8.07 -5.77 6.77
C HIS A 139 -8.55 -5.65 5.33
N ALA A 140 -9.64 -4.94 5.14
CA ALA A 140 -10.07 -4.42 3.86
C ALA A 140 -10.18 -2.90 3.96
N ASP A 141 -9.64 -2.17 2.99
CA ASP A 141 -9.49 -0.71 3.11
C ASP A 141 -10.83 0.04 3.20
N PHE A 142 -11.91 -0.50 2.61
CA PHE A 142 -13.23 0.14 2.69
C PHE A 142 -13.68 0.41 4.13
N GLN A 143 -13.24 -0.41 5.09
CA GLN A 143 -13.60 -0.28 6.50
C GLN A 143 -13.19 1.08 7.08
N PHE A 144 -12.04 1.59 6.67
CA PHE A 144 -11.54 2.89 7.13
C PHE A 144 -12.33 4.04 6.53
N TRP A 145 -12.79 3.89 5.29
CA TRP A 145 -13.58 4.91 4.60
C TRP A 145 -15.01 4.98 5.13
N GLU A 146 -15.65 3.83 5.36
CA GLU A 146 -17.03 3.79 5.89
C GLU A 146 -17.15 4.42 7.29
N ILE A 147 -16.17 4.16 8.16
CA ILE A 147 -16.16 4.75 9.51
C ILE A 147 -15.89 6.26 9.49
N ASN A 148 -15.05 6.71 8.58
CA ASN A 148 -14.69 8.11 8.51
C ASN A 148 -15.62 8.93 7.63
N ARG A 149 -16.60 8.31 6.97
CA ARG A 149 -17.52 8.98 6.07
C ARG A 149 -18.26 10.13 6.77
N GLY A 150 -18.14 11.34 6.20
CA GLY A 150 -18.74 12.55 6.74
C GLY A 150 -18.08 13.10 8.01
N THR A 151 -16.92 12.59 8.41
CA THR A 151 -16.10 13.12 9.50
C THR A 151 -14.97 14.00 8.97
N PRO A 152 -14.30 14.81 9.81
CA PRO A 152 -13.08 15.53 9.42
C PRO A 152 -11.93 14.61 8.98
N LEU A 153 -12.03 13.30 9.22
CA LEU A 153 -11.06 12.29 8.80
C LEU A 153 -11.40 11.68 7.43
N ASP A 154 -12.57 12.00 6.88
CA ASP A 154 -12.94 11.63 5.51
C ASP A 154 -12.25 12.61 4.55
N PRO A 155 -11.17 12.22 3.88
CA PRO A 155 -10.43 13.15 3.05
C PRO A 155 -11.30 13.61 1.88
N PRO A 156 -11.30 14.91 1.53
CA PRO A 156 -12.01 15.36 0.35
C PRO A 156 -11.47 14.64 -0.88
N SER A 157 -12.37 14.07 -1.65
CA SER A 157 -11.97 13.48 -2.94
C SER A 157 -11.52 14.57 -3.91
N PRO A 158 -10.43 14.37 -4.68
CA PRO A 158 -10.00 15.31 -5.71
C PRO A 158 -11.02 15.47 -6.83
N PHE A 159 -11.90 14.50 -6.99
CA PHE A 159 -13.03 14.52 -7.93
C PHE A 159 -14.11 13.53 -7.48
N PRO A 160 -15.35 13.66 -7.96
CA PRO A 160 -16.39 12.64 -7.74
C PRO A 160 -15.92 11.27 -8.27
N TYR A 161 -16.12 10.23 -7.48
CA TYR A 161 -15.77 8.86 -7.85
C TYR A 161 -16.92 7.91 -7.49
N ASP A 162 -16.94 6.76 -8.14
CA ASP A 162 -17.94 5.72 -7.94
C ASP A 162 -17.33 4.48 -7.27
N GLU A 163 -16.07 4.20 -7.57
CA GLU A 163 -15.34 3.05 -7.03
C GLU A 163 -13.96 3.44 -6.50
N ARG A 164 -13.47 2.65 -5.54
CA ARG A 164 -12.11 2.72 -5.02
C ARG A 164 -11.41 1.40 -5.25
N TRP A 165 -10.16 1.51 -5.66
CA TRP A 165 -9.28 0.39 -5.91
C TRP A 165 -7.94 0.66 -5.23
N LYS A 166 -7.17 -0.41 -5.01
CA LYS A 166 -5.85 -0.31 -4.40
C LYS A 166 -4.78 -0.81 -5.35
N ILE A 167 -3.62 -0.20 -5.25
CA ILE A 167 -2.40 -0.76 -5.83
C ILE A 167 -1.39 -1.00 -4.73
N TRP A 168 -0.81 -2.19 -4.76
CA TRP A 168 0.35 -2.55 -3.98
C TRP A 168 1.54 -2.80 -4.90
N LEU A 169 2.66 -2.12 -4.61
CA LEU A 169 3.87 -2.08 -5.43
C LEU A 169 4.99 -2.85 -4.72
N PRO A 170 5.48 -3.98 -5.21
CA PRO A 170 6.72 -4.57 -4.73
C PRO A 170 7.91 -3.71 -5.19
N LEU A 171 8.70 -3.19 -4.25
CA LEU A 171 9.82 -2.28 -4.58
C LEU A 171 11.19 -2.91 -4.29
N LEU A 172 11.45 -3.32 -3.04
CA LEU A 172 12.73 -3.92 -2.66
C LEU A 172 12.50 -5.13 -1.75
N GLY A 173 13.21 -6.21 -1.98
CA GLY A 173 13.19 -7.40 -1.14
C GLY A 173 11.82 -8.08 -1.05
N CYS A 174 10.93 -7.84 -2.00
CA CYS A 174 9.63 -8.49 -2.09
C CYS A 174 9.75 -9.78 -2.91
N ASP A 175 9.27 -10.88 -2.36
CA ASP A 175 9.16 -12.18 -3.02
C ASP A 175 7.83 -12.86 -2.64
N ALA A 176 7.59 -14.06 -3.15
CA ALA A 176 6.34 -14.78 -2.91
C ALA A 176 6.10 -15.16 -1.45
N THR A 177 7.14 -15.14 -0.61
CA THR A 177 7.05 -15.56 0.80
C THR A 177 6.80 -14.41 1.76
N ASN A 178 7.06 -13.18 1.33
CA ASN A 178 6.94 -12.00 2.20
C ASN A 178 6.10 -10.86 1.60
N SER A 179 5.53 -11.04 0.41
CA SER A 179 4.74 -10.00 -0.27
C SER A 179 3.29 -9.95 0.22
N LEU A 180 2.48 -9.11 -0.42
CA LEU A 180 1.05 -8.99 -0.11
C LEU A 180 0.37 -10.36 -0.22
N GLU A 181 -0.39 -10.72 0.78
CA GLU A 181 -1.34 -11.83 0.73
C GLU A 181 -2.77 -11.30 0.64
N VAL A 182 -3.58 -11.96 -0.17
CA VAL A 182 -4.98 -11.63 -0.38
C VAL A 182 -5.87 -12.84 -0.08
N LEU A 183 -7.09 -12.57 0.35
CA LEU A 183 -8.14 -13.57 0.52
C LEU A 183 -9.06 -13.49 -0.69
N GLN A 184 -8.81 -14.36 -1.67
CA GLN A 184 -9.48 -14.38 -2.97
C GLN A 184 -11.00 -14.40 -2.84
N GLY A 185 -11.67 -13.51 -3.57
CA GLY A 185 -13.13 -13.44 -3.63
C GLY A 185 -13.80 -12.78 -2.42
N SER A 186 -13.05 -12.41 -1.37
CA SER A 186 -13.61 -11.82 -0.14
C SER A 186 -14.29 -10.46 -0.34
N HIS A 187 -13.98 -9.76 -1.43
CA HIS A 187 -14.64 -8.48 -1.77
C HIS A 187 -16.15 -8.61 -2.02
N ARG A 188 -16.65 -9.84 -2.20
CA ARG A 188 -18.07 -10.17 -2.40
C ARG A 188 -18.73 -10.76 -1.16
N GLU A 189 -17.96 -10.97 -0.11
CA GLU A 189 -18.45 -11.56 1.13
C GLU A 189 -18.91 -10.48 2.12
N ASP A 190 -19.86 -10.83 2.96
CA ASP A 190 -20.22 -10.03 4.12
C ASP A 190 -19.22 -10.30 5.24
N ILE A 191 -18.21 -9.42 5.35
CA ILE A 191 -17.09 -9.58 6.27
C ILE A 191 -17.52 -9.07 7.64
N PRO A 192 -17.55 -9.92 8.68
CA PRO A 192 -17.96 -9.50 10.01
C PRO A 192 -16.90 -8.60 10.65
N LEU A 193 -17.36 -7.41 11.06
CA LEU A 193 -16.52 -6.41 11.71
C LEU A 193 -16.79 -6.32 13.18
N GLU A 194 -15.77 -5.93 13.93
CA GLU A 194 -15.85 -5.53 15.34
C GLU A 194 -15.10 -4.21 15.55
N SER A 195 -15.42 -3.52 16.62
CA SER A 195 -14.71 -2.30 17.01
C SER A 195 -13.62 -2.65 18.01
N ILE A 196 -12.38 -2.34 17.71
CA ILE A 196 -11.26 -2.52 18.61
C ILE A 196 -10.70 -1.19 19.10
N GLN A 197 -10.34 -1.13 20.38
CA GLN A 197 -9.65 0.02 20.97
C GLN A 197 -8.17 -0.03 20.61
N THR A 198 -7.63 1.10 20.19
CA THR A 198 -6.20 1.31 19.95
C THR A 198 -5.72 2.53 20.73
N LYS A 199 -4.42 2.74 20.81
CA LYS A 199 -3.87 3.96 21.40
C LYS A 199 -4.26 5.26 20.65
N TYR A 200 -4.80 5.13 19.43
CA TYR A 200 -5.26 6.26 18.60
C TYR A 200 -6.80 6.37 18.54
N GLY A 201 -7.52 5.61 19.37
CA GLY A 201 -8.98 5.58 19.37
C GLY A 201 -9.55 4.26 18.85
N THR A 202 -10.86 4.23 18.68
CA THR A 202 -11.58 3.05 18.17
C THR A 202 -11.38 2.93 16.66
N LYS A 203 -11.11 1.72 16.20
CA LYS A 203 -11.06 1.41 14.76
C LYS A 203 -11.80 0.10 14.47
N PRO A 204 -12.29 -0.08 13.22
CA PRO A 204 -12.84 -1.35 12.79
C PRO A 204 -11.73 -2.39 12.65
N ALA A 205 -12.07 -3.63 12.91
CA ALA A 205 -11.25 -4.78 12.63
C ALA A 205 -12.14 -5.92 12.13
N ILE A 206 -11.58 -6.81 11.36
CA ILE A 206 -12.25 -8.07 11.01
C ILE A 206 -12.23 -8.97 12.24
N ARG A 207 -13.35 -9.62 12.52
CA ARG A 207 -13.45 -10.55 13.66
C ARG A 207 -12.41 -11.67 13.57
N MET A 208 -11.74 -11.92 14.68
CA MET A 208 -10.63 -12.88 14.75
C MET A 208 -11.07 -14.33 14.49
N ASP A 209 -12.28 -14.72 14.90
CA ASP A 209 -12.82 -16.06 14.62
C ASP A 209 -13.04 -16.28 13.12
N TRP A 210 -13.54 -15.24 12.42
CA TRP A 210 -13.70 -15.30 10.98
C TRP A 210 -12.35 -15.38 10.25
N LEU A 211 -11.36 -14.58 10.69
CA LEU A 211 -10.00 -14.65 10.13
C LEU A 211 -9.39 -16.02 10.31
N ALA A 212 -9.49 -16.61 11.53
CA ALA A 212 -8.95 -17.94 11.82
C ALA A 212 -9.60 -19.03 10.95
N ALA A 213 -10.92 -18.95 10.72
CA ALA A 213 -11.63 -19.88 9.86
C ALA A 213 -11.22 -19.77 8.37
N ASN A 214 -10.72 -18.60 7.95
CA ASN A 214 -10.35 -18.32 6.57
C ASN A 214 -8.83 -18.24 6.34
N GLU A 215 -8.01 -18.51 7.34
CA GLU A 215 -6.55 -18.42 7.27
C GLU A 215 -5.96 -19.19 6.08
N HIS A 216 -6.46 -20.38 5.81
CA HIS A 216 -6.01 -21.24 4.73
C HIS A 216 -6.30 -20.72 3.31
N ARG A 217 -7.11 -19.66 3.18
CA ARG A 217 -7.48 -19.03 1.90
C ARG A 217 -6.53 -17.90 1.50
N PHE A 218 -5.68 -17.44 2.42
CA PHE A 218 -4.70 -16.40 2.07
C PHE A 218 -3.61 -16.97 1.16
N PHE A 219 -3.27 -16.22 0.14
CA PHE A 219 -2.14 -16.53 -0.74
C PHE A 219 -1.52 -15.25 -1.32
N CYS A 220 -0.28 -15.36 -1.79
CA CYS A 220 0.41 -14.27 -2.46
C CYS A 220 0.08 -14.27 -3.97
N PRO A 221 -0.56 -13.21 -4.50
CA PRO A 221 -0.89 -13.13 -5.92
C PRO A 221 0.28 -12.66 -6.80
N LEU A 222 1.43 -12.36 -6.20
CA LEU A 222 2.54 -11.76 -6.91
C LEU A 222 3.17 -12.76 -7.89
N PRO A 223 3.21 -12.47 -9.20
CA PRO A 223 3.93 -13.29 -10.14
C PRO A 223 5.45 -13.11 -9.94
N PRO A 224 6.27 -14.06 -10.38
CA PRO A 224 7.73 -13.97 -10.28
C PRO A 224 8.35 -12.89 -11.20
N PHE A 225 7.54 -12.01 -11.78
CA PHE A 225 7.99 -11.01 -12.75
C PHE A 225 8.25 -9.67 -12.06
N GLN A 226 9.42 -9.10 -12.34
CA GLN A 226 9.73 -7.72 -11.95
C GLN A 226 8.80 -6.74 -12.68
N ASN A 227 8.64 -5.55 -12.11
CA ASN A 227 7.84 -4.47 -12.69
C ASN A 227 6.34 -4.82 -12.87
N HIS A 228 5.77 -5.54 -11.92
CA HIS A 228 4.34 -5.75 -11.80
C HIS A 228 3.86 -5.27 -10.43
N CYS A 229 2.62 -4.85 -10.38
CA CYS A 229 1.93 -4.51 -9.15
C CYS A 229 0.63 -5.29 -9.01
N VAL A 230 0.10 -5.34 -7.80
CA VAL A 230 -1.20 -5.94 -7.52
C VAL A 230 -2.24 -4.84 -7.47
N LEU A 231 -3.19 -4.89 -8.41
CA LEU A 231 -4.40 -4.06 -8.42
C LEU A 231 -5.53 -4.85 -7.77
N PHE A 232 -6.24 -4.27 -6.81
CA PHE A 232 -7.32 -4.98 -6.11
C PHE A 232 -8.44 -4.05 -5.63
N HIS A 233 -9.61 -4.64 -5.45
CA HIS A 233 -10.79 -3.96 -4.94
C HIS A 233 -10.59 -3.55 -3.48
N ASP A 234 -11.05 -2.35 -3.06
CA ASP A 234 -10.88 -1.84 -1.69
C ASP A 234 -11.58 -2.70 -0.60
N LYS A 235 -12.56 -3.53 -0.99
CA LYS A 235 -13.20 -4.52 -0.13
C LYS A 235 -12.46 -5.85 -0.03
N LEU A 236 -11.41 -6.07 -0.82
CA LEU A 236 -10.65 -7.32 -0.74
C LEU A 236 -9.87 -7.38 0.57
N VAL A 237 -10.08 -8.45 1.34
CA VAL A 237 -9.29 -8.71 2.54
C VAL A 237 -7.86 -9.04 2.15
N HIS A 238 -6.93 -8.32 2.76
CA HIS A 238 -5.51 -8.50 2.48
C HIS A 238 -4.67 -8.25 3.73
N ARG A 239 -3.41 -8.68 3.67
CA ARG A 239 -2.41 -8.41 4.71
C ARG A 239 -1.01 -8.39 4.14
N GLY A 240 -0.10 -7.70 4.82
CA GLY A 240 1.32 -7.98 4.69
C GLY A 240 1.68 -9.08 5.70
N PRO A 241 2.17 -10.25 5.29
CA PRO A 241 2.61 -11.26 6.24
C PRO A 241 3.80 -10.76 7.05
N ALA A 242 4.06 -11.39 8.21
CA ALA A 242 5.31 -11.18 8.93
C ALA A 242 6.48 -11.49 8.02
N ASN A 243 7.52 -10.67 8.08
CA ASN A 243 8.69 -10.88 7.24
C ASN A 243 9.61 -11.92 7.86
N ALA A 244 9.45 -13.17 7.45
CA ALA A 244 10.28 -14.30 7.88
C ALA A 244 11.58 -14.48 7.09
N THR A 245 11.83 -13.62 6.09
CA THR A 245 13.07 -13.65 5.29
C THR A 245 14.23 -13.01 6.05
N SER A 246 15.42 -13.07 5.49
CA SER A 246 16.62 -12.45 6.06
C SER A 246 16.83 -10.99 5.63
N HIS A 247 15.96 -10.43 4.80
CA HIS A 247 16.13 -9.09 4.23
C HIS A 247 14.87 -8.22 4.39
N LEU A 248 15.05 -6.91 4.29
CA LEU A 248 13.95 -5.95 4.30
C LEU A 248 12.95 -6.22 3.19
N ARG A 249 11.68 -6.07 3.49
CA ARG A 249 10.62 -5.92 2.50
C ARG A 249 10.20 -4.46 2.43
N ILE A 250 10.24 -3.88 1.23
CA ILE A 250 9.78 -2.52 1.00
C ILE A 250 8.76 -2.52 -0.14
N SER A 251 7.58 -2.00 0.16
CA SER A 251 6.46 -1.92 -0.78
C SER A 251 5.91 -0.50 -0.84
N GLY A 252 5.34 -0.13 -1.98
CA GLY A 252 4.51 1.06 -2.13
C GLY A 252 3.02 0.72 -2.03
N GLU A 253 2.21 1.69 -1.65
CA GLU A 253 0.75 1.55 -1.61
C GLU A 253 0.07 2.87 -1.98
N LEU A 254 -1.02 2.77 -2.71
CA LEU A 254 -1.88 3.90 -3.05
C LEU A 254 -3.34 3.47 -3.27
N THR A 255 -4.24 4.43 -3.12
CA THR A 255 -5.67 4.24 -3.42
C THR A 255 -6.00 4.96 -4.72
N ILE A 256 -6.67 4.25 -5.62
CA ILE A 256 -7.22 4.80 -6.86
C ILE A 256 -8.68 5.15 -6.63
N LEU A 257 -9.08 6.31 -7.12
CA LEU A 257 -10.46 6.74 -7.25
C LEU A 257 -10.86 6.63 -8.73
N LEU A 258 -11.91 5.87 -9.01
CA LEU A 258 -12.42 5.63 -10.36
C LEU A 258 -13.78 6.28 -10.54
N LYS A 259 -13.93 7.09 -11.57
CA LYS A 259 -15.21 7.62 -12.06
C LYS A 259 -15.68 6.76 -13.24
N LEU A 260 -16.88 6.22 -13.13
CA LEU A 260 -17.52 5.43 -14.17
C LEU A 260 -18.19 6.28 -15.24
#